data_b216495311c947a126ee7ba1a75d87e5
#
_entry.id   b216495311c947a126ee7ba1a75d87e5
#
_cell.length_a   1.000
_cell.length_b   1.000
_cell.length_c   1.000
_cell.angle_alpha   90.00
_cell.angle_beta   90.00
_cell.angle_gamma   90.00
#
_symmetry.space_group_name_H-M   'P 1'
#
loop_
_entity.id
_entity.type
_entity.pdbx_description
1 polymer ?
#
loop_
_entity_poly.entity_id
_entity_poly.type
_entity_poly.pdbx_seq_one_letter_code
_entity_poly.pdbx_strand_id
1 'polypeptide(L)'
;MYGNSYHHELYGQIIKYISLIQHPGLITPSLDEKMMQVAHTAKLNSACLSRQVGASITNEYGSLKAIGWNSVADGQTPCLLRSKDELIKGTVSNSFSLYEKSEKFKKAIIDFYPNINNKNLKGRNQSFCFSEIHNNQIMAEKNQNTDACKCDKNQVHTRSLHAEENAFLQISKYGGEGIKDGTLYSTASPCELCSKKAYQLGIKRIVYIDPYPGTAQEQILLSGLYPPKVELFKGAIGSAYNKLYEPIISYKDELSALRIKI
;
A
#
# COMPACT_ATOMS: atom_id res chain seq x y z
N MET A 1 -27.16 24.08 6.97
CA MET A 1 -26.05 24.85 6.36
C MET A 1 -24.94 23.97 5.74
N TYR A 2 -24.98 22.66 5.81
CA TYR A 2 -23.94 21.76 5.24
C TYR A 2 -24.09 21.42 3.74
N GLY A 3 -25.23 21.70 3.13
CA GLY A 3 -25.50 21.34 1.73
C GLY A 3 -24.75 22.19 0.69
N ASN A 4 -24.55 23.47 0.93
CA ASN A 4 -23.97 24.37 -0.08
C ASN A 4 -22.46 24.17 -0.29
N SER A 5 -21.69 23.87 0.76
CA SER A 5 -20.23 23.67 0.64
C SER A 5 -19.88 22.39 -0.15
N TYR A 6 -20.66 21.33 0.04
CA TYR A 6 -20.47 20.06 -0.69
C TYR A 6 -20.73 20.21 -2.20
N HIS A 7 -21.77 20.94 -2.55
CA HIS A 7 -22.08 21.22 -3.96
C HIS A 7 -20.97 22.06 -4.62
N HIS A 8 -20.46 23.10 -3.95
CA HIS A 8 -19.35 23.90 -4.47
C HIS A 8 -18.08 23.09 -4.68
N GLU A 9 -17.73 22.21 -3.74
CA GLU A 9 -16.57 21.31 -3.89
C GLU A 9 -16.73 20.36 -5.07
N LEU A 10 -17.93 19.74 -5.23
CA LEU A 10 -18.24 18.85 -6.33
C LEU A 10 -18.16 19.55 -7.69
N TYR A 11 -18.78 20.72 -7.81
CA TYR A 11 -18.73 21.52 -9.04
C TYR A 11 -17.30 21.92 -9.40
N GLY A 12 -16.52 22.35 -8.41
CA GLY A 12 -15.12 22.70 -8.59
C GLY A 12 -14.28 21.51 -9.12
N GLN A 13 -14.51 20.32 -8.60
CA GLN A 13 -13.86 19.10 -9.07
C GLN A 13 -14.29 18.73 -10.51
N ILE A 14 -15.58 18.81 -10.81
CA ILE A 14 -16.09 18.53 -12.17
C ILE A 14 -15.47 19.50 -13.19
N ILE A 15 -15.47 20.79 -12.91
CA ILE A 15 -14.87 21.80 -13.78
C ILE A 15 -13.37 21.53 -13.97
N LYS A 16 -12.67 21.25 -12.89
CA LYS A 16 -11.23 20.90 -12.93
C LYS A 16 -10.97 19.74 -13.91
N TYR A 17 -11.70 18.64 -13.76
CA TYR A 17 -11.45 17.47 -14.59
C TYR A 17 -11.90 17.64 -16.03
N ILE A 18 -13.00 18.37 -16.30
CA ILE A 18 -13.39 18.74 -17.67
C ILE A 18 -12.28 19.57 -18.33
N SER A 19 -11.73 20.56 -17.63
CA SER A 19 -10.64 21.39 -18.14
C SER A 19 -9.38 20.58 -18.41
N LEU A 20 -9.03 19.63 -17.53
CA LEU A 20 -7.87 18.75 -17.71
C LEU A 20 -8.05 17.70 -18.82
N ILE A 21 -9.28 17.25 -19.08
CA ILE A 21 -9.59 16.35 -20.21
C ILE A 21 -9.41 17.11 -21.53
N GLN A 22 -9.83 18.36 -21.58
CA GLN A 22 -9.69 19.20 -22.76
C GLN A 22 -8.23 19.66 -22.98
N HIS A 23 -7.55 20.02 -21.90
CA HIS A 23 -6.19 20.57 -21.91
C HIS A 23 -5.35 19.93 -20.80
N PRO A 24 -4.72 18.76 -21.04
CA PRO A 24 -3.85 18.13 -20.07
C PRO A 24 -2.73 19.05 -19.57
N GLY A 25 -2.52 19.09 -18.27
CA GLY A 25 -1.48 19.92 -17.65
C GLY A 25 -1.86 21.40 -17.43
N LEU A 26 -3.05 21.84 -17.84
CA LEU A 26 -3.51 23.23 -17.65
C LEU A 26 -3.62 23.59 -16.15
N ILE A 27 -4.04 22.65 -15.32
CA ILE A 27 -4.16 22.81 -13.87
C ILE A 27 -3.20 21.83 -13.20
N THR A 28 -2.44 22.28 -12.20
CA THR A 28 -1.52 21.41 -11.46
C THR A 28 -2.27 20.49 -10.49
N PRO A 29 -1.77 19.27 -10.23
CA PRO A 29 -2.36 18.39 -9.25
C PRO A 29 -2.33 19.00 -7.84
N SER A 30 -3.34 18.69 -7.04
CA SER A 30 -3.38 19.04 -5.63
C SER A 30 -2.27 18.33 -4.85
N LEU A 31 -1.96 18.80 -3.64
CA LEU A 31 -0.98 18.13 -2.77
C LEU A 31 -1.35 16.66 -2.54
N ASP A 32 -2.63 16.38 -2.28
CA ASP A 32 -3.11 15.03 -2.05
C ASP A 32 -2.91 14.14 -3.29
N GLU A 33 -3.19 14.65 -4.49
CA GLU A 33 -2.95 13.90 -5.73
C GLU A 33 -1.47 13.65 -5.96
N LYS A 34 -0.59 14.64 -5.71
CA LYS A 34 0.86 14.46 -5.81
C LYS A 34 1.36 13.39 -4.86
N MET A 35 0.97 13.46 -3.59
CA MET A 35 1.46 12.55 -2.55
C MET A 35 0.84 11.16 -2.68
N MET A 36 -0.43 11.07 -3.06
CA MET A 36 -1.05 9.77 -3.32
C MET A 36 -0.51 9.13 -4.60
N GLN A 37 -0.13 9.90 -5.62
CA GLN A 37 0.57 9.37 -6.80
C GLN A 37 1.94 8.80 -6.43
N VAL A 38 2.68 9.44 -5.53
CA VAL A 38 3.95 8.91 -5.00
C VAL A 38 3.69 7.57 -4.28
N ALA A 39 2.70 7.51 -3.39
CA ALA A 39 2.32 6.26 -2.73
C ALA A 39 1.87 5.18 -3.74
N HIS A 40 1.09 5.56 -4.75
CA HIS A 40 0.64 4.65 -5.80
C HIS A 40 1.81 4.10 -6.63
N THR A 41 2.79 4.92 -6.92
CA THR A 41 4.01 4.47 -7.63
C THR A 41 4.87 3.57 -6.73
N ALA A 42 5.00 3.93 -5.45
CA ALA A 42 5.74 3.13 -4.48
C ALA A 42 5.23 1.69 -4.37
N LYS A 43 3.90 1.46 -4.43
CA LYS A 43 3.32 0.10 -4.36
C LYS A 43 3.81 -0.83 -5.46
N LEU A 44 4.25 -0.31 -6.62
CA LEU A 44 4.76 -1.11 -7.73
C LEU A 44 6.09 -1.81 -7.39
N ASN A 45 6.79 -1.35 -6.36
CA ASN A 45 7.99 -1.99 -5.84
C ASN A 45 7.68 -3.18 -4.92
N SER A 46 6.42 -3.39 -4.56
CA SER A 46 6.01 -4.51 -3.71
C SER A 46 6.10 -5.83 -4.46
N ALA A 47 6.79 -6.78 -3.86
CA ALA A 47 6.84 -8.18 -4.32
C ALA A 47 5.99 -9.10 -3.43
N CYS A 48 4.96 -8.56 -2.78
CA CYS A 48 3.97 -9.32 -2.02
C CYS A 48 2.99 -10.02 -2.97
N LEU A 49 2.66 -11.27 -2.65
CA LEU A 49 1.69 -12.07 -3.43
C LEU A 49 0.24 -11.68 -3.16
N SER A 50 -0.04 -11.18 -1.96
CA SER A 50 -1.41 -10.90 -1.52
C SER A 50 -1.87 -9.55 -2.06
N ARG A 51 -1.47 -8.48 -1.43
CA ARG A 51 -1.87 -7.12 -1.80
C ARG A 51 -0.64 -6.23 -1.85
N GLN A 52 -0.49 -5.51 -2.95
CA GLN A 52 0.53 -4.48 -3.06
C GLN A 52 0.00 -3.17 -2.46
N VAL A 53 0.72 -2.62 -1.52
CA VAL A 53 0.41 -1.37 -0.84
C VAL A 53 1.61 -0.45 -0.91
N GLY A 54 1.35 0.83 -1.11
CA GLY A 54 2.35 1.88 -1.05
C GLY A 54 1.89 3.01 -0.15
N ALA A 55 2.85 3.67 0.48
CA ALA A 55 2.62 4.79 1.38
C ALA A 55 3.61 5.92 1.13
N SER A 56 3.20 7.15 1.41
CA SER A 56 4.07 8.32 1.48
C SER A 56 3.73 9.14 2.72
N ILE A 57 4.73 9.80 3.29
CA ILE A 57 4.59 10.61 4.50
C ILE A 57 5.12 12.00 4.22
N THR A 58 4.34 13.01 4.57
CA THR A 58 4.78 14.40 4.53
C THR A 58 4.91 14.96 5.95
N ASN A 59 5.68 16.05 6.09
CA ASN A 59 5.61 16.88 7.28
C ASN A 59 4.36 17.77 7.25
N GLU A 60 4.21 18.65 8.25
CA GLU A 60 3.10 19.62 8.36
C GLU A 60 3.00 20.60 7.18
N TYR A 61 4.12 20.88 6.50
CA TYR A 61 4.20 21.77 5.33
C TYR A 61 3.93 21.05 4.00
N GLY A 62 3.63 19.77 4.01
CA GLY A 62 3.40 18.97 2.80
C GLY A 62 4.67 18.51 2.07
N SER A 63 5.85 18.69 2.66
CA SER A 63 7.09 18.19 2.08
C SER A 63 7.23 16.68 2.30
N LEU A 64 7.51 15.93 1.24
CA LEU A 64 7.71 14.49 1.29
C LEU A 64 8.91 14.15 2.19
N LYS A 65 8.71 13.25 3.16
CA LYS A 65 9.73 12.81 4.11
C LYS A 65 10.13 11.35 3.94
N ALA A 66 9.17 10.49 3.63
CA ALA A 66 9.43 9.07 3.40
C ALA A 66 8.42 8.48 2.43
N ILE A 67 8.84 7.41 1.77
CA ILE A 67 7.99 6.53 0.98
C ILE A 67 8.16 5.09 1.47
N GLY A 68 7.13 4.27 1.33
CA GLY A 68 7.21 2.88 1.71
C GLY A 68 6.31 2.00 0.84
N TRP A 69 6.64 0.75 0.76
CA TRP A 69 5.82 -0.29 0.16
C TRP A 69 5.92 -1.55 1.00
N ASN A 70 4.91 -2.40 0.94
CA ASN A 70 4.97 -3.64 1.68
C ASN A 70 6.00 -4.58 1.05
N SER A 71 7.01 -4.93 1.82
CA SER A 71 8.13 -5.77 1.41
C SER A 71 8.68 -6.56 2.59
N VAL A 72 9.35 -7.66 2.31
CA VAL A 72 10.15 -8.37 3.31
C VAL A 72 11.32 -7.49 3.77
N ALA A 73 11.90 -7.82 4.93
CA ALA A 73 13.06 -7.10 5.43
C ALA A 73 14.25 -7.17 4.46
N ASP A 74 15.11 -6.16 4.51
CA ASP A 74 16.31 -6.08 3.67
C ASP A 74 17.14 -7.36 3.80
N GLY A 75 17.61 -7.90 2.66
CA GLY A 75 18.37 -9.16 2.58
C GLY A 75 17.52 -10.44 2.56
N GLN A 76 16.21 -10.35 2.77
CA GLN A 76 15.31 -11.50 2.62
C GLN A 76 14.77 -11.62 1.19
N THR A 77 14.60 -12.85 0.72
CA THR A 77 14.01 -13.11 -0.60
C THR A 77 12.53 -12.79 -0.61
N PRO A 78 12.05 -11.91 -1.52
CA PRO A 78 10.65 -11.57 -1.69
C PRO A 78 9.77 -12.78 -2.03
N CYS A 79 8.50 -12.74 -1.62
CA CYS A 79 7.59 -13.87 -1.80
C CYS A 79 7.38 -14.25 -3.28
N LEU A 80 7.33 -13.28 -4.20
CA LEU A 80 7.21 -13.53 -5.64
C LEU A 80 8.39 -14.32 -6.24
N LEU A 81 9.58 -14.22 -5.64
CA LEU A 81 10.79 -14.85 -6.12
C LEU A 81 11.06 -16.23 -5.48
N ARG A 82 10.17 -16.68 -4.61
CA ARG A 82 10.29 -17.95 -3.88
C ARG A 82 9.41 -19.01 -4.54
N SER A 83 9.91 -20.23 -4.62
CA SER A 83 9.19 -21.37 -5.21
C SER A 83 8.88 -22.44 -4.18
N LYS A 84 7.66 -23.00 -4.23
CA LYS A 84 7.27 -24.17 -3.48
C LYS A 84 8.23 -25.35 -3.73
N ASP A 85 8.59 -25.58 -5.00
CA ASP A 85 9.47 -26.69 -5.39
C ASP A 85 10.87 -26.56 -4.79
N GLU A 86 11.43 -25.34 -4.73
CA GLU A 86 12.72 -25.09 -4.11
C GLU A 86 12.70 -25.35 -2.61
N LEU A 87 11.61 -25.00 -1.92
CA LEU A 87 11.44 -25.31 -0.51
C LEU A 87 11.39 -26.81 -0.27
N ILE A 88 10.62 -27.55 -1.06
CA ILE A 88 10.45 -29.01 -0.91
C ILE A 88 11.76 -29.73 -1.23
N LYS A 89 12.44 -29.36 -2.31
CA LYS A 89 13.71 -29.97 -2.75
C LYS A 89 14.91 -29.52 -1.91
N GLY A 90 14.79 -28.41 -1.15
CA GLY A 90 15.88 -27.86 -0.35
C GLY A 90 17.02 -27.25 -1.17
N THR A 91 16.79 -26.89 -2.45
CA THR A 91 17.82 -26.42 -3.37
C THR A 91 18.34 -25.01 -3.07
N VAL A 92 17.52 -24.14 -2.45
CA VAL A 92 17.89 -22.76 -2.11
C VAL A 92 17.70 -22.55 -0.61
N SER A 93 18.80 -22.66 0.16
CA SER A 93 18.70 -22.68 1.62
C SER A 93 18.38 -21.31 2.25
N ASN A 94 18.86 -20.21 1.66
CA ASN A 94 18.78 -18.87 2.27
C ASN A 94 17.44 -18.15 2.04
N SER A 95 16.61 -18.65 1.12
CA SER A 95 15.31 -18.04 0.82
C SER A 95 14.20 -18.46 1.79
N PHE A 96 14.44 -19.44 2.64
CA PHE A 96 13.44 -20.04 3.53
C PHE A 96 13.92 -20.07 4.98
N SER A 97 13.03 -19.74 5.91
CA SER A 97 13.29 -19.81 7.35
C SER A 97 13.40 -21.25 7.84
N LEU A 98 13.99 -21.44 9.02
CA LEU A 98 14.01 -22.77 9.68
C LEU A 98 12.60 -23.30 9.92
N TYR A 99 11.64 -22.41 10.23
CA TYR A 99 10.26 -22.79 10.42
C TYR A 99 9.64 -23.37 9.13
N GLU A 100 9.89 -22.73 7.98
CA GLU A 100 9.37 -23.17 6.67
C GLU A 100 10.03 -24.48 6.20
N LYS A 101 11.25 -24.77 6.64
CA LYS A 101 11.96 -26.03 6.34
C LYS A 101 11.47 -27.22 7.16
N SER A 102 10.64 -26.99 8.19
CA SER A 102 10.09 -28.08 9.00
C SER A 102 9.19 -29.01 8.18
N GLU A 103 9.18 -30.28 8.52
CA GLU A 103 8.32 -31.28 7.84
C GLU A 103 6.83 -30.94 7.97
N LYS A 104 6.43 -30.33 9.10
CA LYS A 104 5.07 -29.87 9.31
C LYS A 104 4.67 -28.80 8.30
N PHE A 105 5.53 -27.80 8.06
CA PHE A 105 5.24 -26.71 7.11
C PHE A 105 5.30 -27.22 5.66
N LYS A 106 6.24 -28.11 5.32
CA LYS A 106 6.32 -28.73 4.00
C LYS A 106 5.08 -29.56 3.68
N LYS A 107 4.56 -30.30 4.64
CA LYS A 107 3.29 -31.03 4.49
C LYS A 107 2.14 -30.05 4.26
N ALA A 108 2.01 -29.02 5.09
CA ALA A 108 0.95 -28.04 4.96
C ALA A 108 0.96 -27.30 3.60
N ILE A 109 2.14 -26.97 3.06
CA ILE A 109 2.24 -26.33 1.74
C ILE A 109 1.88 -27.28 0.59
N ILE A 110 2.19 -28.57 0.70
CA ILE A 110 1.82 -29.57 -0.30
C ILE A 110 0.31 -29.71 -0.36
N ASP A 111 -0.32 -29.79 0.80
CA ASP A 111 -1.77 -29.97 0.93
C ASP A 111 -2.55 -28.72 0.47
N PHE A 112 -2.05 -27.54 0.80
CA PHE A 112 -2.72 -26.26 0.48
C PHE A 112 -2.51 -25.79 -0.96
N TYR A 113 -1.28 -25.95 -1.50
CA TYR A 113 -0.92 -25.56 -2.85
C TYR A 113 -0.66 -26.82 -3.72
N PRO A 114 -1.66 -27.34 -4.43
CA PRO A 114 -1.46 -28.46 -5.35
C PRO A 114 -0.46 -28.07 -6.45
N ASN A 115 0.23 -29.07 -7.00
CA ASN A 115 1.21 -28.82 -8.06
C ASN A 115 0.51 -28.29 -9.31
N ILE A 116 0.97 -27.15 -9.80
CA ILE A 116 0.52 -26.57 -11.05
C ILE A 116 1.44 -27.07 -12.18
N ASN A 117 0.87 -27.52 -13.30
CA ASN A 117 1.65 -27.93 -14.46
C ASN A 117 2.55 -26.77 -14.93
N ASN A 118 3.83 -27.05 -15.16
CA ASN A 118 4.82 -26.07 -15.61
C ASN A 118 4.41 -25.33 -16.89
N LYS A 119 3.67 -25.97 -17.81
CA LYS A 119 3.11 -25.32 -18.99
C LYS A 119 2.15 -24.19 -18.63
N ASN A 120 1.36 -24.36 -17.56
CA ASN A 120 0.42 -23.32 -17.07
C ASN A 120 1.13 -22.20 -16.32
N LEU A 121 2.28 -22.47 -15.72
CA LEU A 121 3.10 -21.45 -15.04
C LEU A 121 3.80 -20.50 -16.02
N LYS A 122 4.02 -20.92 -17.27
CA LYS A 122 4.66 -20.09 -18.32
C LYS A 122 5.97 -19.43 -17.83
N GLY A 123 6.83 -20.24 -17.20
CA GLY A 123 8.11 -19.77 -16.65
C GLY A 123 8.04 -19.00 -15.31
N ARG A 124 6.85 -18.86 -14.72
CA ARG A 124 6.71 -18.27 -13.39
C ARG A 124 6.96 -19.30 -12.28
N ASN A 125 7.42 -18.84 -11.14
CA ASN A 125 7.49 -19.67 -9.94
C ASN A 125 6.08 -20.03 -9.44
N GLN A 126 5.90 -21.21 -8.87
CA GLN A 126 4.77 -21.49 -8.00
C GLN A 126 5.08 -20.92 -6.61
N SER A 127 4.94 -19.60 -6.50
CA SER A 127 5.17 -18.86 -5.27
C SER A 127 4.05 -19.11 -4.26
N PHE A 128 4.33 -18.90 -2.98
CA PHE A 128 3.37 -19.11 -1.90
C PHE A 128 3.43 -18.02 -0.84
N CYS A 129 2.30 -17.80 -0.17
CA CYS A 129 2.20 -16.87 0.94
C CYS A 129 2.38 -17.61 2.27
N PHE A 130 3.43 -17.25 3.02
CA PHE A 130 3.69 -17.85 4.35
C PHE A 130 2.50 -17.67 5.30
N SER A 131 1.99 -16.43 5.41
CA SER A 131 0.89 -16.11 6.31
C SER A 131 -0.38 -16.92 5.98
N GLU A 132 -0.66 -17.15 4.71
CA GLU A 132 -1.82 -17.90 4.28
C GLU A 132 -1.73 -19.37 4.72
N ILE A 133 -0.58 -20.02 4.52
CA ILE A 133 -0.37 -21.40 4.96
C ILE A 133 -0.39 -21.49 6.47
N HIS A 134 0.30 -20.58 7.14
CA HIS A 134 0.38 -20.60 8.61
C HIS A 134 -1.00 -20.44 9.26
N ASN A 135 -1.78 -19.47 8.79
CA ASN A 135 -3.10 -19.19 9.38
C ASN A 135 -4.15 -20.27 9.02
N ASN A 136 -4.16 -20.71 7.76
CA ASN A 136 -5.22 -21.60 7.27
C ASN A 136 -4.95 -23.08 7.57
N GLN A 137 -3.71 -23.52 7.65
CA GLN A 137 -3.37 -24.92 7.88
C GLN A 137 -2.88 -25.17 9.30
N ILE A 138 -1.86 -24.44 9.73
CA ILE A 138 -1.19 -24.75 11.01
C ILE A 138 -1.99 -24.25 12.22
N MET A 139 -2.57 -23.06 12.13
CA MET A 139 -3.38 -22.51 13.21
C MET A 139 -4.78 -23.12 13.24
N ALA A 140 -5.34 -23.47 12.07
CA ALA A 140 -6.63 -24.18 12.02
C ALA A 140 -6.58 -25.57 12.69
N GLU A 141 -5.48 -26.32 12.51
CA GLU A 141 -5.28 -27.59 13.21
C GLU A 141 -5.26 -27.44 14.73
N LYS A 142 -4.66 -26.35 15.25
CA LYS A 142 -4.64 -26.07 16.69
C LYS A 142 -6.03 -25.74 17.24
N ASN A 143 -6.87 -25.08 16.45
CA ASN A 143 -8.19 -24.63 16.86
C ASN A 143 -9.27 -25.72 16.76
N GLN A 144 -9.06 -26.79 15.99
CA GLN A 144 -9.96 -27.96 15.97
C GLN A 144 -9.98 -28.70 17.31
N ASN A 145 -9.00 -28.48 18.16
CA ASN A 145 -8.92 -29.06 19.51
C ASN A 145 -9.51 -28.17 20.62
N THR A 146 -10.02 -27.00 20.26
CA THR A 146 -10.67 -26.06 21.20
C THR A 146 -11.87 -25.44 20.51
N ASP A 147 -13.01 -25.32 21.18
CA ASP A 147 -14.24 -24.63 20.72
C ASP A 147 -14.01 -23.11 20.44
N ALA A 148 -12.79 -22.69 20.20
CA ALA A 148 -12.39 -21.31 20.05
C ALA A 148 -12.41 -20.88 18.59
N CYS A 149 -13.33 -19.96 18.33
CA CYS A 149 -13.38 -18.93 17.29
C CYS A 149 -12.48 -19.10 16.06
N LYS A 150 -13.08 -19.05 14.87
CA LYS A 150 -12.37 -18.89 13.58
C LYS A 150 -11.36 -17.74 13.71
N CYS A 151 -10.07 -18.06 13.68
CA CYS A 151 -9.01 -17.07 13.75
C CYS A 151 -9.17 -16.07 12.60
N ASP A 152 -9.49 -14.83 12.95
CA ASP A 152 -9.32 -13.70 12.04
C ASP A 152 -7.89 -13.72 11.48
N LYS A 153 -7.76 -13.34 10.20
CA LYS A 153 -6.47 -13.30 9.48
C LYS A 153 -5.48 -12.46 10.26
N ASN A 154 -4.68 -13.12 11.10
CA ASN A 154 -3.72 -12.42 11.96
C ASN A 154 -2.58 -11.83 11.12
N GLN A 155 -2.53 -10.50 11.06
CA GLN A 155 -1.54 -9.76 10.28
C GLN A 155 -0.12 -9.88 10.84
N VAL A 156 0.03 -10.25 12.10
CA VAL A 156 1.33 -10.46 12.76
C VAL A 156 2.16 -11.55 12.08
N HIS A 157 1.54 -12.51 11.43
CA HIS A 157 2.22 -13.63 10.76
C HIS A 157 2.62 -13.31 9.30
N THR A 158 2.61 -12.07 8.87
CA THR A 158 3.14 -11.71 7.55
C THR A 158 4.67 -11.69 7.56
N ARG A 159 5.28 -12.07 6.43
CA ARG A 159 6.74 -11.88 6.24
C ARG A 159 7.09 -10.45 5.88
N SER A 160 6.15 -9.74 5.30
CA SER A 160 6.34 -8.37 4.82
C SER A 160 6.04 -7.36 5.92
N LEU A 161 6.89 -6.37 6.06
CA LEU A 161 6.56 -5.10 6.68
C LEU A 161 5.41 -4.46 5.89
N HIS A 162 4.54 -3.74 6.57
CA HIS A 162 3.51 -2.96 5.89
C HIS A 162 4.12 -1.71 5.24
N ALA A 163 3.45 -1.14 4.25
CA ALA A 163 3.95 0.03 3.52
C ALA A 163 4.16 1.23 4.45
N GLU A 164 3.20 1.49 5.32
CA GLU A 164 3.25 2.56 6.32
C GLU A 164 4.40 2.32 7.32
N GLU A 165 4.54 1.09 7.80
CA GLU A 165 5.60 0.69 8.70
C GLU A 165 6.98 0.90 8.05
N ASN A 166 7.13 0.47 6.78
CA ASN A 166 8.37 0.66 6.05
C ASN A 166 8.70 2.16 5.86
N ALA A 167 7.69 2.99 5.58
CA ALA A 167 7.88 4.44 5.49
C ALA A 167 8.32 5.04 6.84
N PHE A 168 7.74 4.62 7.97
CA PHE A 168 8.17 5.05 9.30
C PHE A 168 9.60 4.62 9.61
N LEU A 169 9.97 3.37 9.27
CA LEU A 169 11.30 2.84 9.49
C LEU A 169 12.36 3.55 8.66
N GLN A 170 12.05 4.04 7.46
CA GLN A 170 13.00 4.84 6.68
C GLN A 170 13.43 6.11 7.42
N ILE A 171 12.51 6.79 8.09
CA ILE A 171 12.81 7.97 8.90
C ILE A 171 13.73 7.60 10.08
N SER A 172 13.45 6.49 10.74
CA SER A 172 14.29 5.99 11.83
C SER A 172 15.68 5.54 11.36
N LYS A 173 15.76 4.93 10.17
CA LYS A 173 17.00 4.36 9.61
C LYS A 173 17.97 5.43 9.10
N TYR A 174 17.44 6.48 8.48
CA TYR A 174 18.28 7.49 7.85
C TYR A 174 18.30 8.84 8.57
N GLY A 175 17.52 8.98 9.64
CA GLY A 175 17.35 10.24 10.33
C GLY A 175 16.47 11.24 9.57
N GLY A 176 16.39 12.45 10.06
CA GLY A 176 15.65 13.54 9.42
C GLY A 176 14.73 14.29 10.40
N GLU A 177 13.93 15.20 9.86
CA GLU A 177 12.93 15.91 10.63
C GLU A 177 11.80 14.96 11.07
N GLY A 178 11.24 15.25 12.24
CA GLY A 178 10.05 14.56 12.73
C GLY A 178 8.86 14.69 11.78
N ILE A 179 7.96 13.72 11.85
CA ILE A 179 6.73 13.69 11.05
C ILE A 179 5.48 14.04 11.85
N LYS A 180 5.68 14.53 13.06
CA LYS A 180 4.59 15.05 13.90
C LYS A 180 3.80 16.12 13.12
N ASP A 181 2.48 16.12 13.29
CA ASP A 181 1.55 16.99 12.58
C ASP A 181 1.52 16.81 11.05
N GLY A 182 2.25 15.83 10.52
CA GLY A 182 2.29 15.50 9.10
C GLY A 182 1.10 14.67 8.63
N THR A 183 1.14 14.29 7.35
CA THR A 183 0.11 13.49 6.70
C THR A 183 0.68 12.16 6.21
N LEU A 184 -0.03 11.08 6.50
CA LEU A 184 0.19 9.75 5.93
C LEU A 184 -0.76 9.54 4.75
N TYR A 185 -0.23 9.25 3.59
CA TYR A 185 -0.97 8.79 2.41
C TYR A 185 -0.69 7.31 2.20
N SER A 186 -1.73 6.51 2.08
CA SER A 186 -1.61 5.08 1.84
C SER A 186 -2.62 4.58 0.82
N THR A 187 -2.22 3.66 -0.06
CA THR A 187 -3.14 3.08 -1.05
C THR A 187 -4.18 2.15 -0.43
N ALA A 188 -3.98 1.73 0.83
CA ALA A 188 -4.96 1.04 1.66
C ALA A 188 -5.04 1.70 3.03
N SER A 189 -6.19 1.71 3.69
CA SER A 189 -6.29 2.25 5.05
C SER A 189 -5.36 1.46 5.99
N PRO A 190 -4.69 2.13 6.95
CA PRO A 190 -3.79 1.47 7.88
C PRO A 190 -4.52 0.43 8.73
N CYS A 191 -3.87 -0.70 8.94
CA CYS A 191 -4.33 -1.71 9.89
C CYS A 191 -4.11 -1.25 11.34
N GLU A 192 -4.57 -2.05 12.32
CA GLU A 192 -4.44 -1.74 13.73
C GLU A 192 -2.99 -1.49 14.17
N LEU A 193 -2.03 -2.26 13.65
CA LEU A 193 -0.61 -2.10 13.99
C LEU A 193 -0.02 -0.80 13.44
N CYS A 194 -0.32 -0.48 12.17
CA CYS A 194 0.14 0.76 11.53
C CYS A 194 -0.57 1.98 12.11
N SER A 195 -1.86 1.86 12.45
CA SER A 195 -2.63 2.92 13.10
C SER A 195 -2.08 3.32 14.46
N LYS A 196 -1.69 2.35 15.30
CA LYS A 196 -1.02 2.63 16.58
C LYS A 196 0.28 3.40 16.39
N LYS A 197 1.08 3.01 15.39
CA LYS A 197 2.34 3.71 15.08
C LYS A 197 2.10 5.12 14.56
N ALA A 198 1.15 5.30 13.64
CA ALA A 198 0.78 6.61 13.12
C ALA A 198 0.31 7.56 14.24
N TYR A 199 -0.56 7.06 15.12
CA TYR A 199 -1.05 7.82 16.27
C TYR A 199 0.10 8.21 17.22
N GLN A 200 0.97 7.25 17.58
CA GLN A 200 2.12 7.47 18.47
C GLN A 200 3.13 8.46 17.88
N LEU A 201 3.31 8.48 16.56
CA LEU A 201 4.19 9.40 15.86
C LEU A 201 3.57 10.79 15.66
N GLY A 202 2.32 11.00 16.10
CA GLY A 202 1.63 12.28 16.02
C GLY A 202 1.22 12.67 14.59
N ILE A 203 0.95 11.70 13.73
CA ILE A 203 0.36 11.95 12.40
C ILE A 203 -0.99 12.62 12.59
N LYS A 204 -1.19 13.77 11.98
CA LYS A 204 -2.41 14.59 12.12
C LYS A 204 -3.48 14.25 11.09
N ARG A 205 -3.09 13.71 9.95
CA ARG A 205 -3.99 13.39 8.85
C ARG A 205 -3.61 12.08 8.19
N ILE A 206 -4.61 11.25 7.87
CA ILE A 206 -4.44 9.99 7.15
C ILE A 206 -5.36 10.00 5.95
N VAL A 207 -4.81 9.87 4.75
CA VAL A 207 -5.55 9.80 3.49
C VAL A 207 -5.32 8.43 2.86
N TYR A 208 -6.39 7.73 2.49
CA TYR A 208 -6.30 6.41 1.90
C TYR A 208 -7.26 6.21 0.73
N ILE A 209 -6.97 5.22 -0.13
CA ILE A 209 -7.81 4.90 -1.30
C ILE A 209 -8.80 3.79 -0.93
N ASP A 210 -8.27 2.61 -0.58
CA ASP A 210 -9.09 1.44 -0.32
C ASP A 210 -9.30 1.24 1.18
N PRO A 211 -10.54 1.17 1.69
CA PRO A 211 -10.78 0.83 3.07
C PRO A 211 -10.32 -0.60 3.36
N TYR A 212 -9.62 -0.80 4.47
CA TYR A 212 -9.24 -2.10 4.97
C TYR A 212 -10.23 -2.51 6.07
N PRO A 213 -10.79 -3.73 6.02
CA PRO A 213 -11.69 -4.19 7.06
C PRO A 213 -10.95 -4.38 8.37
N GLY A 214 -11.51 -3.90 9.47
CA GLY A 214 -10.94 -3.99 10.80
C GLY A 214 -11.48 -2.88 11.70
N THR A 215 -11.03 -2.86 12.94
CA THR A 215 -11.45 -1.89 13.97
C THR A 215 -10.48 -0.73 14.13
N ALA A 216 -9.44 -0.66 13.29
CA ALA A 216 -8.36 0.32 13.40
C ALA A 216 -8.84 1.77 13.49
N GLN A 217 -9.80 2.13 12.65
CA GLN A 217 -10.32 3.48 12.60
C GLN A 217 -11.10 3.83 13.87
N GLU A 218 -12.05 3.00 14.26
CA GLU A 218 -12.94 3.27 15.39
C GLU A 218 -12.24 3.09 16.73
N GLN A 219 -11.45 2.02 16.87
CA GLN A 219 -10.82 1.67 18.13
C GLN A 219 -9.54 2.45 18.43
N ILE A 220 -8.79 2.86 17.41
CA ILE A 220 -7.46 3.45 17.57
C ILE A 220 -7.43 4.89 17.10
N LEU A 221 -7.73 5.14 15.81
CA LEU A 221 -7.51 6.44 15.21
C LEU A 221 -8.49 7.50 15.68
N LEU A 222 -9.76 7.15 15.92
CA LEU A 222 -10.79 8.08 16.39
C LEU A 222 -10.92 8.14 17.93
N SER A 223 -10.02 7.46 18.66
CA SER A 223 -10.00 7.45 20.11
C SER A 223 -8.88 8.34 20.67
N GLY A 224 -9.01 8.74 21.95
CA GLY A 224 -8.00 9.54 22.64
C GLY A 224 -8.11 11.05 22.43
N LEU A 225 -7.09 11.78 22.87
CA LEU A 225 -7.12 13.25 22.92
C LEU A 225 -6.71 13.92 21.60
N TYR A 226 -5.96 13.23 20.77
CA TYR A 226 -5.38 13.78 19.53
C TYR A 226 -5.66 12.89 18.32
N PRO A 227 -6.94 12.63 17.99
CA PRO A 227 -7.30 11.79 16.87
C PRO A 227 -6.85 12.42 15.55
N PRO A 228 -6.18 11.70 14.65
CA PRO A 228 -5.89 12.19 13.32
C PRO A 228 -7.18 12.32 12.50
N LYS A 229 -7.21 13.24 11.55
CA LYS A 229 -8.26 13.33 10.55
C LYS A 229 -8.08 12.18 9.54
N VAL A 230 -9.07 11.30 9.41
CA VAL A 230 -9.03 10.15 8.51
C VAL A 230 -9.96 10.39 7.33
N GLU A 231 -9.44 10.32 6.10
CA GLU A 231 -10.17 10.72 4.89
C GLU A 231 -9.95 9.74 3.74
N LEU A 232 -11.00 9.51 2.98
CA LEU A 232 -10.89 8.87 1.67
C LEU A 232 -10.23 9.83 0.67
N PHE A 233 -9.32 9.30 -0.12
CA PHE A 233 -8.68 10.04 -1.19
C PHE A 233 -9.70 10.46 -2.25
N LYS A 234 -9.59 11.70 -2.69
CA LYS A 234 -10.37 12.27 -3.78
C LYS A 234 -9.41 12.86 -4.82
N GLY A 235 -9.32 12.26 -5.98
CA GLY A 235 -8.41 12.75 -7.01
C GLY A 235 -8.03 11.71 -8.06
N ALA A 236 -7.16 12.09 -8.98
CA ALA A 236 -6.62 11.23 -10.01
C ALA A 236 -5.30 10.59 -9.59
N ILE A 237 -5.11 9.31 -9.90
CA ILE A 237 -3.88 8.54 -9.66
C ILE A 237 -3.57 7.61 -10.84
N GLY A 238 -2.35 7.09 -10.89
CA GLY A 238 -1.91 6.12 -11.89
C GLY A 238 -2.00 6.66 -13.32
N SER A 239 -2.56 5.88 -14.22
CA SER A 239 -2.70 6.29 -15.62
C SER A 239 -3.58 7.53 -15.82
N ALA A 240 -4.61 7.71 -14.97
CA ALA A 240 -5.44 8.90 -15.01
C ALA A 240 -4.64 10.15 -14.62
N TYR A 241 -3.78 10.06 -13.60
CA TYR A 241 -2.91 11.15 -13.19
C TYR A 241 -2.01 11.61 -14.36
N ASN A 242 -1.31 10.69 -15.01
CA ASN A 242 -0.43 11.02 -16.12
C ASN A 242 -1.22 11.63 -17.29
N LYS A 243 -2.35 11.03 -17.68
CA LYS A 243 -3.18 11.55 -18.80
C LYS A 243 -3.74 12.94 -18.56
N LEU A 244 -4.04 13.29 -17.31
CA LEU A 244 -4.64 14.58 -16.97
C LEU A 244 -3.59 15.67 -16.71
N TYR A 245 -2.44 15.30 -16.15
CA TYR A 245 -1.46 16.28 -15.69
C TYR A 245 -0.19 16.39 -16.55
N GLU A 246 0.05 15.44 -17.45
CA GLU A 246 1.17 15.51 -18.39
C GLU A 246 0.73 16.21 -19.68
N PRO A 247 1.24 17.43 -19.98
CA PRO A 247 0.90 18.13 -21.21
C PRO A 247 1.50 17.43 -22.43
N ILE A 248 0.78 17.38 -23.53
CA ILE A 248 1.24 16.79 -24.81
C ILE A 248 2.42 17.60 -25.36
N ILE A 249 2.32 18.93 -25.30
CA ILE A 249 3.37 19.89 -25.64
C ILE A 249 3.42 20.96 -24.54
N SER A 250 4.52 21.69 -24.42
CA SER A 250 4.57 22.78 -23.47
C SER A 250 3.52 23.84 -23.79
N TYR A 251 2.85 24.38 -22.78
CA TYR A 251 1.82 25.41 -22.98
C TYR A 251 2.36 26.65 -23.73
N LYS A 252 3.64 26.96 -23.54
CA LYS A 252 4.33 28.01 -24.29
C LYS A 252 4.36 27.72 -25.79
N ASP A 253 4.64 26.49 -26.18
CA ASP A 253 4.72 26.08 -27.58
C ASP A 253 3.33 26.02 -28.20
N GLU A 254 2.32 25.58 -27.46
CA GLU A 254 0.92 25.63 -27.86
C GLU A 254 0.48 27.07 -28.17
N LEU A 255 0.72 28.02 -27.26
CA LEU A 255 0.45 29.43 -27.48
C LEU A 255 1.22 30.02 -28.67
N SER A 256 2.44 29.56 -28.92
CA SER A 256 3.22 29.99 -30.06
C SER A 256 2.61 29.48 -31.37
N ALA A 257 2.17 28.22 -31.40
CA ALA A 257 1.49 27.64 -32.56
C ALA A 257 0.18 28.39 -32.90
N LEU A 258 -0.60 28.78 -31.88
CA LEU A 258 -1.83 29.55 -32.08
C LEU A 258 -1.60 30.99 -32.63
N ARG A 259 -0.40 31.51 -32.52
CA ARG A 259 -0.02 32.85 -33.10
C ARG A 259 0.37 32.80 -34.56
N ILE A 260 0.65 31.62 -35.11
CA ILE A 260 0.97 31.46 -36.53
C ILE A 260 -0.35 31.61 -37.29
N LYS A 261 -0.54 32.78 -37.90
CA LYS A 261 -1.64 32.98 -38.87
C LYS A 261 -1.37 32.06 -40.05
N ILE A 262 -2.26 31.11 -40.31
CA ILE A 262 -2.33 30.33 -41.55
C ILE A 262 -2.80 31.22 -42.67
#